data_00fd363361a0f396cb898c14f47be83f
#
_entry.id   00fd363361a0f396cb898c14f47be83f
#
_cell.length_a   1.000
_cell.length_b   1.000
_cell.length_c   1.000
_cell.angle_alpha   90.00
_cell.angle_beta   90.00
_cell.angle_gamma   90.00
#
_symmetry.space_group_name_H-M   'P 1'
#
loop_
_entity.id
_entity.type
_entity.pdbx_description
1 polymer ?
#
loop_
_entity_poly.entity_id
_entity_poly.type
_entity_poly.pdbx_seq_one_letter_code
_entity_poly.pdbx_strand_id
1 'polypeptide(L)'
;MISRRIEGKTTWKTELYFLASLVRSPRYIMSVERPHLLFANQDLLSMWRMFEQSIHRRGSEDPLMDPISYDEVTLTGEFGRSIDVDVKSLWKSIEDPTIKGAPEKFHTLLHNYATLRLIDGTVCDRLSAVSSGDITPQEAVTNLQQDIVGFHPAGSQTPVSVLKVLQEVWLGRDKLTERSRVRTGFPRLDDLIGALVPGCTYLFCARTSHGKSSWAAQIVNQQAMAGHRVGVIALEDSKSVWASRWMSRLSGVSLKRIRDNILTRPIEGDGDTRPLSGQEECALAASVTTRYLDNIHLSDAKGASLTDVLRIMNDMVVRNGCECIWLDYIQAIYARPGDSRSRRDFLEYCWAMIEREAERLEVPLMLTAQLNREWERDPLPSMPGLRHTEWLGAAEQKAYVGAVLYRPYRDPRLPQGEQDHRFNELTCNIEKSKQGETVAIPYHFDPSACCITENR
;
A
#
# COMPACT_ATOMS: atom_id res chain seq x y z
N MET A 1 -5.87 13.05 -29.33
CA MET A 1 -7.34 13.14 -29.42
C MET A 1 -8.00 13.46 -28.07
N ILE A 2 -7.45 13.02 -26.95
CA ILE A 2 -7.95 13.34 -25.59
C ILE A 2 -7.68 14.81 -25.24
N SER A 3 -6.49 15.34 -25.56
CA SER A 3 -6.07 16.72 -25.26
C SER A 3 -7.04 17.78 -25.85
N ARG A 4 -7.51 17.61 -27.08
CA ARG A 4 -8.49 18.54 -27.69
C ARG A 4 -9.87 18.55 -27.03
N ARG A 5 -10.23 17.54 -26.25
CA ARG A 5 -11.49 17.52 -25.45
C ARG A 5 -11.35 18.17 -24.10
N ILE A 6 -10.14 18.19 -23.54
CA ILE A 6 -9.84 18.77 -22.22
C ILE A 6 -9.57 20.29 -22.35
N GLU A 7 -9.01 20.75 -23.47
CA GLU A 7 -8.71 22.17 -23.74
C GLU A 7 -9.95 23.04 -24.05
N GLY A 8 -11.13 22.45 -24.23
CA GLY A 8 -12.31 23.22 -24.63
C GLY A 8 -13.23 23.59 -23.47
N LYS A 9 -13.57 24.85 -23.34
CA LYS A 9 -14.72 25.48 -22.62
C LYS A 9 -15.06 24.98 -21.18
N THR A 10 -14.75 23.72 -20.81
CA THR A 10 -15.14 23.12 -19.52
C THR A 10 -14.16 23.48 -18.40
N THR A 11 -12.85 23.50 -18.70
CA THR A 11 -11.81 23.87 -17.72
C THR A 11 -11.87 25.36 -17.40
N TRP A 12 -11.99 26.23 -18.39
CA TRP A 12 -12.09 27.68 -18.18
C TRP A 12 -13.26 28.06 -17.27
N LYS A 13 -14.45 27.46 -17.46
CA LYS A 13 -15.59 27.68 -16.59
C LYS A 13 -15.33 27.21 -15.16
N THR A 14 -14.66 26.09 -14.98
CA THR A 14 -14.34 25.58 -13.64
C THR A 14 -13.33 26.48 -12.94
N GLU A 15 -12.32 26.97 -13.67
CA GLU A 15 -11.34 27.92 -13.16
C GLU A 15 -12.00 29.25 -12.75
N LEU A 16 -12.90 29.78 -13.59
CA LEU A 16 -13.66 30.98 -13.31
C LEU A 16 -14.57 30.79 -12.07
N TYR A 17 -15.25 29.65 -11.99
CA TYR A 17 -16.13 29.35 -10.85
C TYR A 17 -15.33 29.18 -9.54
N PHE A 18 -14.12 28.65 -9.65
CA PHE A 18 -13.20 28.59 -8.51
C PHE A 18 -12.85 29.99 -8.02
N LEU A 19 -12.39 30.89 -8.92
CA LEU A 19 -12.10 32.28 -8.58
C LEU A 19 -13.32 32.98 -7.98
N ALA A 20 -14.51 32.81 -8.57
CA ALA A 20 -15.74 33.37 -8.06
C ALA A 20 -16.08 32.88 -6.65
N SER A 21 -15.80 31.64 -6.34
CA SER A 21 -16.00 31.07 -5.00
C SER A 21 -15.01 31.62 -3.98
N LEU A 22 -13.78 31.96 -4.40
CA LEU A 22 -12.75 32.53 -3.53
C LEU A 22 -13.04 33.99 -3.15
N VAL A 23 -13.64 34.78 -4.03
CA VAL A 23 -14.07 36.13 -3.70
C VAL A 23 -15.01 36.13 -2.49
N ARG A 24 -15.86 35.11 -2.38
CA ARG A 24 -16.82 34.93 -1.28
C ARG A 24 -16.23 34.22 -0.06
N SER A 25 -15.11 33.53 -0.23
CA SER A 25 -14.45 32.77 0.83
C SER A 25 -12.94 32.96 0.77
N PRO A 26 -12.44 34.19 1.01
CA PRO A 26 -11.03 34.54 0.83
C PRO A 26 -10.05 33.68 1.64
N ARG A 27 -10.46 33.17 2.80
CA ARG A 27 -9.66 32.30 3.64
C ARG A 27 -9.11 31.08 2.89
N TYR A 28 -9.84 30.61 1.89
CA TYR A 28 -9.46 29.42 1.15
C TYR A 28 -8.23 29.65 0.26
N ILE A 29 -7.93 30.89 -0.11
CA ILE A 29 -6.76 31.24 -0.94
C ILE A 29 -5.46 30.78 -0.27
N MET A 30 -5.35 30.92 1.05
CA MET A 30 -4.17 30.54 1.81
C MET A 30 -3.94 29.02 1.88
N SER A 31 -4.95 28.21 1.56
CA SER A 31 -4.85 26.75 1.55
C SER A 31 -4.49 26.16 0.17
N VAL A 32 -4.39 26.99 -0.85
CA VAL A 32 -4.11 26.54 -2.22
C VAL A 32 -2.62 26.46 -2.48
N GLU A 33 -2.12 25.25 -2.62
CA GLU A 33 -0.75 25.00 -3.01
C GLU A 33 -0.59 24.99 -4.52
N ARG A 34 0.53 25.54 -5.03
CA ARG A 34 0.91 25.52 -6.45
C ARG A 34 -0.19 25.97 -7.43
N PRO A 35 -0.75 27.16 -7.27
CA PRO A 35 -1.85 27.64 -8.11
C PRO A 35 -1.52 27.66 -9.62
N HIS A 36 -0.24 27.80 -9.97
CA HIS A 36 0.22 27.76 -11.37
C HIS A 36 -0.04 26.41 -12.08
N LEU A 37 -0.21 25.31 -11.32
CA LEU A 37 -0.57 24.01 -11.88
C LEU A 37 -2.08 23.85 -12.05
N LEU A 38 -2.90 24.58 -11.28
CA LEU A 38 -4.34 24.48 -11.32
C LEU A 38 -4.95 25.22 -12.50
N PHE A 39 -4.42 26.40 -12.82
CA PHE A 39 -4.93 27.24 -13.89
C PHE A 39 -4.23 26.93 -15.24
N ALA A 40 -5.02 26.56 -16.24
CA ALA A 40 -4.55 26.46 -17.61
C ALA A 40 -4.64 27.81 -18.33
N ASN A 41 -5.59 28.67 -17.91
CA ASN A 41 -5.76 30.00 -18.47
C ASN A 41 -4.87 31.01 -17.73
N GLN A 42 -3.98 31.70 -18.46
CA GLN A 42 -3.01 32.63 -17.90
C GLN A 42 -3.69 33.90 -17.34
N ASP A 43 -4.81 34.30 -17.90
CA ASP A 43 -5.55 35.47 -17.44
C ASP A 43 -6.18 35.19 -16.07
N LEU A 44 -6.77 34.00 -15.89
CA LEU A 44 -7.33 33.58 -14.62
C LEU A 44 -6.24 33.31 -13.57
N LEU A 45 -5.06 32.81 -13.96
CA LEU A 45 -3.90 32.72 -13.08
C LEU A 45 -3.41 34.11 -12.64
N SER A 46 -3.44 35.07 -13.53
CA SER A 46 -3.09 36.46 -13.21
C SER A 46 -4.09 37.07 -12.23
N MET A 47 -5.38 36.83 -12.40
CA MET A 47 -6.43 37.22 -11.44
C MET A 47 -6.21 36.55 -10.07
N TRP A 48 -5.85 35.28 -10.04
CA TRP A 48 -5.47 34.63 -8.79
C TRP A 48 -4.36 35.37 -8.04
N ARG A 49 -3.27 35.72 -8.75
CA ARG A 49 -2.13 36.46 -8.16
C ARG A 49 -2.58 37.82 -7.61
N MET A 50 -3.49 38.49 -8.28
CA MET A 50 -4.06 39.75 -7.79
C MET A 50 -4.88 39.52 -6.47
N PHE A 51 -5.66 38.46 -6.38
CA PHE A 51 -6.39 38.12 -5.17
C PHE A 51 -5.44 37.78 -4.01
N GLU A 52 -4.42 37.00 -4.26
CA GLU A 52 -3.38 36.62 -3.26
C GLU A 52 -2.68 37.88 -2.72
N GLN A 53 -2.30 38.81 -3.59
CA GLN A 53 -1.68 40.07 -3.20
C GLN A 53 -2.65 40.99 -2.42
N SER A 54 -3.92 41.07 -2.80
CA SER A 54 -4.95 41.80 -2.07
C SER A 54 -5.06 41.33 -0.63
N ILE A 55 -5.08 40.00 -0.43
CA ILE A 55 -5.17 39.41 0.91
C ILE A 55 -3.94 39.72 1.73
N HIS A 56 -2.73 39.63 1.17
CA HIS A 56 -1.50 39.95 1.90
C HIS A 56 -1.41 41.41 2.34
N ARG A 57 -2.13 42.31 1.70
CA ARG A 57 -2.18 43.75 2.07
C ARG A 57 -3.17 44.08 3.18
N ARG A 58 -4.14 43.19 3.48
CA ARG A 58 -5.19 43.48 4.48
C ARG A 58 -4.70 43.58 5.92
N GLY A 59 -3.45 43.24 6.25
CA GLY A 59 -2.90 43.34 7.62
C GLY A 59 -3.46 42.30 8.61
N SER A 60 -3.23 42.49 9.91
CA SER A 60 -3.41 41.45 10.94
C SER A 60 -4.80 41.40 11.62
N GLU A 61 -5.73 42.30 11.30
CA GLU A 61 -7.07 42.30 11.93
C GLU A 61 -8.08 41.55 11.08
N ASP A 62 -8.16 40.23 11.27
CA ASP A 62 -9.06 39.24 10.64
C ASP A 62 -9.44 39.53 9.17
N PRO A 63 -8.45 39.67 8.28
CA PRO A 63 -8.63 40.17 6.91
C PRO A 63 -9.35 39.18 6.00
N LEU A 64 -9.70 37.98 6.51
CA LEU A 64 -10.19 36.88 5.71
C LEU A 64 -11.71 36.67 5.78
N MET A 65 -12.42 37.54 6.52
CA MET A 65 -13.90 37.43 6.69
C MET A 65 -14.68 38.14 5.61
N ASP A 66 -14.17 39.25 5.11
CA ASP A 66 -14.90 40.07 4.13
C ASP A 66 -14.61 39.63 2.70
N PRO A 67 -15.61 39.62 1.81
CA PRO A 67 -15.38 39.35 0.39
C PRO A 67 -14.35 40.30 -0.23
N ILE A 68 -13.59 39.81 -1.18
CA ILE A 68 -12.64 40.63 -1.95
C ILE A 68 -13.44 41.56 -2.86
N SER A 69 -13.13 42.87 -2.82
CA SER A 69 -13.79 43.86 -3.68
C SER A 69 -12.99 44.14 -4.97
N TYR A 70 -13.68 44.64 -5.98
CA TYR A 70 -13.06 45.08 -7.24
C TYR A 70 -11.99 46.14 -7.03
N ASP A 71 -12.28 47.12 -6.15
CA ASP A 71 -11.35 48.20 -5.85
C ASP A 71 -10.08 47.73 -5.20
N GLU A 72 -10.15 46.74 -4.29
CA GLU A 72 -8.97 46.13 -3.71
C GLU A 72 -8.07 45.47 -4.72
N VAL A 73 -8.66 44.79 -5.70
CA VAL A 73 -7.91 44.10 -6.76
C VAL A 73 -7.27 45.12 -7.71
N THR A 74 -7.93 46.19 -8.02
CA THR A 74 -7.44 47.23 -8.94
C THR A 74 -6.42 48.16 -8.30
N LEU A 75 -6.47 48.39 -6.98
CA LEU A 75 -5.49 49.17 -6.23
C LEU A 75 -4.10 48.49 -6.14
N THR A 76 -4.01 47.25 -6.52
CA THR A 76 -2.72 46.55 -6.61
C THR A 76 -1.85 46.99 -7.80
N GLY A 77 -2.06 48.11 -8.33
CA GLY A 77 -1.56 49.07 -9.35
C GLY A 77 -0.21 48.88 -10.03
N GLU A 78 0.66 47.96 -9.66
CA GLU A 78 1.87 47.68 -10.42
C GLU A 78 1.67 46.68 -11.56
N PHE A 79 0.64 45.87 -11.50
CA PHE A 79 0.31 44.89 -12.56
C PHE A 79 -0.59 45.43 -13.69
N GLY A 80 -1.26 46.53 -13.47
CA GLY A 80 -2.19 47.12 -14.46
C GLY A 80 -1.57 47.68 -15.74
N ARG A 81 -0.22 47.70 -15.84
CA ARG A 81 0.50 48.17 -17.04
C ARG A 81 1.11 47.06 -17.87
N SER A 82 1.08 45.82 -17.42
CA SER A 82 1.79 44.72 -18.08
C SER A 82 0.88 43.53 -18.50
N ILE A 83 -0.41 43.55 -18.15
CA ILE A 83 -1.29 42.46 -18.46
C ILE A 83 -2.42 42.97 -19.38
N ASP A 84 -2.46 42.43 -20.58
CA ASP A 84 -3.47 42.72 -21.62
C ASP A 84 -4.82 42.02 -21.30
N VAL A 85 -5.18 41.97 -20.02
CA VAL A 85 -6.40 41.31 -19.52
C VAL A 85 -7.44 42.35 -19.21
N ASP A 86 -8.61 42.21 -19.81
CA ASP A 86 -9.78 42.99 -19.41
C ASP A 86 -10.33 42.54 -18.04
N VAL A 87 -9.64 42.99 -16.97
CA VAL A 87 -9.95 42.69 -15.57
C VAL A 87 -11.41 43.00 -15.25
N LYS A 88 -11.95 44.07 -15.83
CA LYS A 88 -13.34 44.51 -15.60
C LYS A 88 -14.36 43.52 -16.17
N SER A 89 -14.10 42.97 -17.34
CA SER A 89 -14.96 41.97 -17.97
C SER A 89 -14.91 40.63 -17.22
N LEU A 90 -13.69 40.21 -16.81
CA LEU A 90 -13.51 39.01 -16.00
C LEU A 90 -14.16 39.14 -14.61
N TRP A 91 -13.99 40.28 -13.96
CA TRP A 91 -14.62 40.55 -12.68
C TRP A 91 -16.14 40.45 -12.75
N LYS A 92 -16.75 41.03 -13.78
CA LYS A 92 -18.20 40.95 -14.01
C LYS A 92 -18.69 39.49 -14.16
N SER A 93 -17.87 38.64 -14.70
CA SER A 93 -18.13 37.19 -14.81
C SER A 93 -17.99 36.48 -13.46
N ILE A 94 -17.09 36.96 -12.57
CA ILE A 94 -16.85 36.41 -11.23
C ILE A 94 -18.00 36.80 -10.29
N GLU A 95 -18.56 37.99 -10.42
CA GLU A 95 -19.69 38.48 -9.60
C GLU A 95 -21.02 37.83 -9.96
N ASP A 96 -21.11 36.99 -10.98
CA ASP A 96 -22.35 36.34 -11.39
C ASP A 96 -23.00 35.59 -10.22
N PRO A 97 -24.18 35.99 -9.75
CA PRO A 97 -24.85 35.39 -8.60
C PRO A 97 -25.35 33.97 -8.89
N THR A 98 -25.36 33.53 -10.13
CA THR A 98 -25.77 32.18 -10.51
C THR A 98 -24.68 31.14 -10.18
N ILE A 99 -23.44 31.58 -9.98
CA ILE A 99 -22.34 30.71 -9.59
C ILE A 99 -22.48 30.35 -8.10
N LYS A 100 -22.88 29.11 -7.86
CA LYS A 100 -23.05 28.56 -6.50
C LYS A 100 -22.11 27.38 -6.30
N GLY A 101 -21.41 27.35 -5.19
CA GLY A 101 -20.57 26.21 -4.81
C GLY A 101 -19.47 26.61 -3.83
N ALA A 102 -19.04 25.66 -3.02
CA ALA A 102 -17.93 25.84 -2.09
C ALA A 102 -16.58 25.72 -2.86
N PRO A 103 -15.55 26.50 -2.47
CA PRO A 103 -14.23 26.48 -3.11
C PRO A 103 -13.62 25.08 -3.20
N GLU A 104 -13.81 24.23 -2.20
CA GLU A 104 -13.26 22.89 -2.12
C GLU A 104 -13.69 22.01 -3.30
N LYS A 105 -14.95 22.13 -3.72
CA LYS A 105 -15.49 21.36 -4.85
C LYS A 105 -14.79 21.73 -6.15
N PHE A 106 -14.60 23.01 -6.40
CA PHE A 106 -13.93 23.48 -7.62
C PHE A 106 -12.44 23.21 -7.58
N HIS A 107 -11.82 23.35 -6.41
CA HIS A 107 -10.41 23.01 -6.18
C HIS A 107 -10.12 21.54 -6.51
N THR A 108 -10.94 20.62 -6.00
CA THR A 108 -10.83 19.18 -6.31
C THR A 108 -10.95 18.91 -7.82
N LEU A 109 -11.90 19.56 -8.50
CA LEU A 109 -12.06 19.42 -9.94
C LEU A 109 -10.85 19.95 -10.71
N LEU A 110 -10.31 21.09 -10.32
CA LEU A 110 -9.12 21.68 -10.94
C LEU A 110 -7.88 20.83 -10.73
N HIS A 111 -7.72 20.25 -9.52
CA HIS A 111 -6.65 19.28 -9.26
C HIS A 111 -6.73 18.06 -10.18
N ASN A 112 -7.92 17.52 -10.37
CA ASN A 112 -8.13 16.40 -11.29
C ASN A 112 -7.78 16.78 -12.74
N TYR A 113 -8.17 17.98 -13.19
CA TYR A 113 -7.81 18.47 -14.53
C TYR A 113 -6.30 18.74 -14.66
N ALA A 114 -5.65 19.29 -13.63
CA ALA A 114 -4.21 19.49 -13.62
C ALA A 114 -3.46 18.15 -13.73
N THR A 115 -3.88 17.15 -12.97
CA THR A 115 -3.33 15.79 -13.02
C THR A 115 -3.51 15.18 -14.41
N LEU A 116 -4.69 15.32 -15.03
CA LEU A 116 -4.94 14.82 -16.38
C LEU A 116 -4.04 15.52 -17.43
N ARG A 117 -3.81 16.84 -17.30
CA ARG A 117 -2.90 17.58 -18.20
C ARG A 117 -1.45 17.10 -18.06
N LEU A 118 -1.00 16.85 -16.83
CA LEU A 118 0.35 16.30 -16.58
C LEU A 118 0.50 14.90 -17.18
N ILE A 119 -0.49 14.03 -17.00
CA ILE A 119 -0.47 12.69 -17.61
C ILE A 119 -0.45 12.77 -19.12
N ASP A 120 -1.32 13.61 -19.73
CA ASP A 120 -1.39 13.79 -21.18
C ASP A 120 -0.07 14.31 -21.75
N GLY A 121 0.54 15.33 -21.11
CA GLY A 121 1.86 15.84 -21.47
C GLY A 121 2.94 14.75 -21.41
N THR A 122 3.00 14.01 -20.30
CA THR A 122 3.99 12.94 -20.13
C THR A 122 3.80 11.83 -21.17
N VAL A 123 2.56 11.44 -21.48
CA VAL A 123 2.26 10.45 -22.53
C VAL A 123 2.71 10.97 -23.90
N CYS A 124 2.42 12.22 -24.23
CA CYS A 124 2.82 12.83 -25.49
C CYS A 124 4.34 12.89 -25.65
N ASP A 125 5.07 13.27 -24.60
CA ASP A 125 6.53 13.32 -24.60
C ASP A 125 7.15 11.94 -24.84
N ARG A 126 6.62 10.90 -24.16
CA ARG A 126 7.10 9.51 -24.35
C ARG A 126 6.79 8.98 -25.76
N LEU A 127 5.60 9.27 -26.28
CA LEU A 127 5.25 8.89 -27.66
C LEU A 127 6.13 9.61 -28.69
N SER A 128 6.46 10.88 -28.45
CA SER A 128 7.38 11.64 -29.31
C SER A 128 8.77 11.03 -29.28
N ALA A 129 9.29 10.65 -28.11
CA ALA A 129 10.60 10.01 -27.97
C ALA A 129 10.66 8.62 -28.66
N VAL A 130 9.56 7.86 -28.67
CA VAL A 130 9.46 6.61 -29.46
C VAL A 130 9.46 6.92 -30.95
N SER A 131 8.74 7.95 -31.38
CA SER A 131 8.65 8.33 -32.80
C SER A 131 9.96 8.86 -33.34
N SER A 132 10.78 9.53 -32.51
CA SER A 132 12.13 9.99 -32.89
C SER A 132 13.17 8.87 -32.84
N GLY A 133 12.85 7.73 -32.23
CA GLY A 133 13.77 6.60 -32.07
C GLY A 133 14.70 6.73 -30.86
N ASP A 134 14.48 7.70 -29.97
CA ASP A 134 15.32 7.93 -28.78
C ASP A 134 15.12 6.86 -27.72
N ILE A 135 13.92 6.26 -27.66
CA ILE A 135 13.59 5.15 -26.75
C ILE A 135 12.75 4.09 -27.48
N THR A 136 12.82 2.87 -27.02
CA THR A 136 11.97 1.77 -27.50
C THR A 136 10.54 1.86 -26.95
N PRO A 137 9.52 1.28 -27.62
CA PRO A 137 8.16 1.20 -27.08
C PRO A 137 8.10 0.56 -25.69
N GLN A 138 8.93 -0.45 -25.42
CA GLN A 138 9.04 -1.10 -24.10
C GLN A 138 9.54 -0.14 -23.03
N GLU A 139 10.59 0.62 -23.34
CA GLU A 139 11.12 1.65 -22.42
C GLU A 139 10.11 2.77 -22.19
N ALA A 140 9.37 3.19 -23.23
CA ALA A 140 8.32 4.20 -23.08
C ALA A 140 7.22 3.75 -22.10
N VAL A 141 6.74 2.50 -22.22
CA VAL A 141 5.76 1.92 -21.29
C VAL A 141 6.31 1.85 -19.86
N THR A 142 7.57 1.41 -19.72
CA THR A 142 8.24 1.33 -18.41
C THR A 142 8.38 2.70 -17.75
N ASN A 143 8.81 3.69 -18.52
CA ASN A 143 8.96 5.06 -18.05
C ASN A 143 7.62 5.70 -17.70
N LEU A 144 6.57 5.50 -18.52
CA LEU A 144 5.21 5.94 -18.21
C LEU A 144 4.69 5.33 -16.90
N GLN A 145 4.94 4.04 -16.64
CA GLN A 145 4.55 3.41 -15.38
C GLN A 145 5.26 4.06 -14.19
N GLN A 146 6.54 4.43 -14.32
CA GLN A 146 7.29 5.14 -13.27
C GLN A 146 6.77 6.56 -13.06
N ASP A 147 6.51 7.29 -14.16
CA ASP A 147 6.00 8.64 -14.12
C ASP A 147 4.60 8.68 -13.45
N ILE A 148 3.72 7.73 -13.78
CA ILE A 148 2.37 7.62 -13.20
C ILE A 148 2.42 7.31 -11.69
N VAL A 149 3.34 6.46 -11.25
CA VAL A 149 3.56 6.20 -9.81
C VAL A 149 4.05 7.47 -9.09
N GLY A 150 4.80 8.33 -9.79
CA GLY A 150 5.23 9.66 -9.29
C GLY A 150 4.12 10.72 -9.29
N PHE A 151 3.08 10.55 -10.11
CA PHE A 151 1.88 11.40 -10.12
C PHE A 151 0.92 11.06 -8.96
N HIS A 152 1.42 11.07 -7.75
CA HIS A 152 0.49 11.22 -6.64
C HIS A 152 -0.01 12.67 -6.69
N PRO A 153 -1.32 12.92 -6.87
CA PRO A 153 -1.84 14.22 -6.49
C PRO A 153 -1.32 14.42 -5.07
N ALA A 154 -0.62 15.50 -4.81
CA ALA A 154 -0.23 15.85 -3.46
C ALA A 154 -1.54 15.76 -2.68
N GLY A 155 -1.75 14.61 -2.04
CA GLY A 155 -2.96 14.36 -1.28
C GLY A 155 -3.01 15.54 -0.36
N SER A 156 -4.09 16.23 -0.32
CA SER A 156 -4.26 17.44 0.44
C SER A 156 -3.95 17.11 1.91
N GLN A 157 -2.68 17.24 2.30
CA GLN A 157 -2.30 17.34 3.70
C GLN A 157 -2.71 18.71 4.23
N THR A 158 -3.91 19.17 3.81
CA THR A 158 -4.52 20.35 4.41
C THR A 158 -4.77 20.01 5.87
N PRO A 159 -4.20 20.78 6.79
CA PRO A 159 -4.46 20.57 8.22
C PRO A 159 -5.95 20.54 8.46
N VAL A 160 -6.44 19.44 9.01
CA VAL A 160 -7.85 19.26 9.35
C VAL A 160 -8.00 19.50 10.84
N SER A 161 -9.05 20.21 11.24
CA SER A 161 -9.32 20.42 12.66
C SER A 161 -9.51 19.08 13.38
N VAL A 162 -8.93 18.92 14.57
CA VAL A 162 -9.04 17.68 15.37
C VAL A 162 -10.50 17.33 15.63
N LEU A 163 -11.38 18.32 15.84
CA LEU A 163 -12.81 18.08 16.01
C LEU A 163 -13.43 17.40 14.79
N LYS A 164 -13.06 17.81 13.58
CA LYS A 164 -13.54 17.18 12.34
C LYS A 164 -13.05 15.74 12.24
N VAL A 165 -11.79 15.48 12.55
CA VAL A 165 -11.24 14.11 12.58
C VAL A 165 -11.99 13.23 13.59
N LEU A 166 -12.24 13.75 14.80
CA LEU A 166 -13.00 13.01 15.83
C LEU A 166 -14.42 12.70 15.37
N GLN A 167 -15.08 13.66 14.71
CA GLN A 167 -16.42 13.45 14.16
C GLN A 167 -16.42 12.42 13.04
N GLU A 168 -15.47 12.47 12.12
CA GLU A 168 -15.31 11.49 11.03
C GLU A 168 -15.06 10.07 11.57
N VAL A 169 -14.16 9.92 12.54
CA VAL A 169 -13.88 8.64 13.21
C VAL A 169 -15.13 8.13 13.95
N TRP A 170 -15.81 9.00 14.70
CA TRP A 170 -17.01 8.61 15.44
C TRP A 170 -18.17 8.22 14.53
N LEU A 171 -18.45 8.98 13.47
CA LEU A 171 -19.51 8.70 12.51
C LEU A 171 -19.14 7.55 11.55
N GLY A 172 -17.85 7.36 11.33
CA GLY A 172 -17.31 6.26 10.50
C GLY A 172 -17.25 4.93 11.21
N ARG A 173 -17.41 4.87 12.55
CA ARG A 173 -17.23 3.64 13.35
C ARG A 173 -18.08 2.45 12.88
N ASP A 174 -19.31 2.71 12.41
CA ASP A 174 -20.20 1.65 11.96
C ASP A 174 -19.77 1.10 10.58
N LYS A 175 -19.21 1.97 9.72
CA LYS A 175 -18.61 1.57 8.43
C LYS A 175 -17.31 0.78 8.64
N LEU A 176 -16.51 1.18 9.63
CA LEU A 176 -15.31 0.44 10.01
C LEU A 176 -15.65 -0.94 10.57
N THR A 177 -16.74 -1.08 11.34
CA THR A 177 -17.18 -2.38 11.87
C THR A 177 -17.62 -3.37 10.78
N GLU A 178 -18.08 -2.91 9.64
CA GLU A 178 -18.42 -3.78 8.48
C GLU A 178 -17.20 -4.16 7.64
N ARG A 179 -16.23 -3.25 7.45
CA ARG A 179 -15.06 -3.46 6.59
C ARG A 179 -13.82 -3.99 7.29
N SER A 180 -13.66 -3.82 8.61
CA SER A 180 -12.39 -4.11 9.29
C SER A 180 -12.50 -5.17 10.38
N ARG A 181 -13.11 -6.28 10.06
CA ARG A 181 -13.09 -7.46 10.94
C ARG A 181 -12.04 -8.49 10.54
N VAL A 182 -11.14 -8.13 9.63
CA VAL A 182 -10.04 -9.02 9.26
C VAL A 182 -9.17 -9.26 10.50
N ARG A 183 -9.04 -10.52 10.89
CA ARG A 183 -8.24 -10.98 12.02
C ARG A 183 -7.23 -12.00 11.54
N THR A 184 -6.27 -12.35 12.39
CA THR A 184 -5.30 -13.39 12.04
C THR A 184 -5.91 -14.79 12.13
N GLY A 185 -6.92 -14.96 12.98
CA GLY A 185 -7.55 -16.25 13.29
C GLY A 185 -6.81 -17.05 14.34
N PHE A 186 -5.75 -16.49 14.95
CA PHE A 186 -5.13 -16.98 16.16
C PHE A 186 -5.69 -16.20 17.36
N PRO A 187 -6.53 -16.81 18.22
CA PRO A 187 -7.22 -16.10 19.29
C PRO A 187 -6.31 -15.27 20.19
N ARG A 188 -5.21 -15.83 20.68
CA ARG A 188 -4.28 -15.10 21.56
C ARG A 188 -3.58 -13.94 20.85
N LEU A 189 -3.25 -14.10 19.55
CA LEU A 189 -2.68 -13.01 18.77
C LEU A 189 -3.72 -11.93 18.53
N ASP A 190 -4.95 -12.33 18.17
CA ASP A 190 -6.06 -11.42 17.92
C ASP A 190 -6.52 -10.66 19.19
N ASP A 191 -6.39 -11.27 20.37
CA ASP A 191 -6.65 -10.58 21.64
C ASP A 191 -5.62 -9.47 21.92
N LEU A 192 -4.37 -9.65 21.45
CA LEU A 192 -3.30 -8.68 21.65
C LEU A 192 -3.28 -7.56 20.62
N ILE A 193 -3.48 -7.90 19.35
CA ILE A 193 -3.33 -6.92 18.27
C ILE A 193 -4.67 -6.43 17.69
N GLY A 194 -5.78 -6.99 18.17
CA GLY A 194 -7.13 -6.66 17.69
C GLY A 194 -7.38 -7.10 16.23
N ALA A 195 -8.42 -6.52 15.65
CA ALA A 195 -8.62 -6.60 14.20
C ALA A 195 -7.54 -5.81 13.47
N LEU A 196 -7.19 -6.26 12.26
CA LEU A 196 -6.19 -5.59 11.43
C LEU A 196 -6.72 -4.23 10.97
N VAL A 197 -5.97 -3.17 11.25
CA VAL A 197 -6.33 -1.79 10.92
C VAL A 197 -6.00 -1.50 9.46
N PRO A 198 -6.97 -1.02 8.65
CA PRO A 198 -6.71 -0.60 7.28
C PRO A 198 -5.60 0.45 7.18
N GLY A 199 -4.75 0.34 6.15
CA GLY A 199 -3.60 1.22 5.96
C GLY A 199 -2.41 0.95 6.88
N CYS A 200 -2.53 0.03 7.83
CA CYS A 200 -1.44 -0.29 8.75
C CYS A 200 -0.65 -1.52 8.29
N THR A 201 0.66 -1.51 8.60
CA THR A 201 1.59 -2.57 8.23
C THR A 201 1.94 -3.47 9.42
N TYR A 202 1.72 -4.76 9.24
CA TYR A 202 2.03 -5.84 10.19
C TYR A 202 3.22 -6.64 9.67
N LEU A 203 4.31 -6.66 10.43
CA LEU A 203 5.57 -7.29 10.02
C LEU A 203 5.82 -8.58 10.78
N PHE A 204 6.04 -9.68 10.05
CA PHE A 204 6.47 -10.97 10.60
C PHE A 204 7.85 -11.33 10.06
N CYS A 205 8.83 -11.32 10.94
CA CYS A 205 10.20 -11.64 10.62
C CYS A 205 10.53 -13.08 11.00
N ALA A 206 11.34 -13.74 10.20
CA ALA A 206 11.86 -15.06 10.55
C ALA A 206 13.20 -15.33 9.87
N ARG A 207 13.97 -16.24 10.45
CA ARG A 207 15.09 -16.87 9.76
C ARG A 207 14.58 -17.89 8.72
N THR A 208 15.40 -18.18 7.74
CA THR A 208 15.12 -19.26 6.77
C THR A 208 14.74 -20.55 7.49
N SER A 209 13.70 -21.23 7.05
CA SER A 209 13.18 -22.48 7.63
C SER A 209 12.56 -22.37 9.03
N HIS A 210 12.37 -21.18 9.56
CA HIS A 210 11.62 -20.95 10.82
C HIS A 210 10.10 -20.88 10.64
N GLY A 211 9.57 -21.20 9.46
CA GLY A 211 8.13 -21.33 9.23
C GLY A 211 7.43 -20.08 8.74
N LYS A 212 8.15 -19.04 8.31
CA LYS A 212 7.60 -17.74 7.83
C LYS A 212 6.45 -17.90 6.83
N SER A 213 6.68 -18.63 5.72
CA SER A 213 5.66 -18.81 4.68
C SER A 213 4.54 -19.76 5.11
N SER A 214 4.82 -20.72 6.04
CA SER A 214 3.76 -21.54 6.63
C SER A 214 2.86 -20.74 7.56
N TRP A 215 3.43 -19.78 8.31
CA TRP A 215 2.71 -18.82 9.13
C TRP A 215 1.78 -17.95 8.28
N ALA A 216 2.30 -17.37 7.21
CA ALA A 216 1.53 -16.59 6.27
C ALA A 216 0.39 -17.41 5.63
N ALA A 217 0.70 -18.61 5.12
CA ALA A 217 -0.30 -19.50 4.51
C ALA A 217 -1.40 -19.92 5.49
N GLN A 218 -1.06 -20.10 6.76
CA GLN A 218 -2.01 -20.41 7.83
C GLN A 218 -2.98 -19.26 8.06
N ILE A 219 -2.49 -18.04 8.26
CA ILE A 219 -3.34 -16.87 8.53
C ILE A 219 -4.21 -16.55 7.32
N VAL A 220 -3.62 -16.56 6.10
CA VAL A 220 -4.39 -16.38 4.85
C VAL A 220 -5.55 -17.37 4.76
N ASN A 221 -5.31 -18.64 5.09
CA ASN A 221 -6.36 -19.65 5.10
C ASN A 221 -7.44 -19.36 6.15
N GLN A 222 -7.07 -18.92 7.35
CA GLN A 222 -8.03 -18.56 8.42
C GLN A 222 -8.88 -17.35 8.02
N GLN A 223 -8.25 -16.33 7.43
CA GLN A 223 -8.94 -15.16 6.91
C GLN A 223 -9.95 -15.52 5.81
N ALA A 224 -9.54 -16.37 4.87
CA ALA A 224 -10.42 -16.85 3.80
C ALA A 224 -11.58 -17.69 4.34
N MET A 225 -11.36 -18.55 5.33
CA MET A 225 -12.38 -19.30 6.06
C MET A 225 -13.40 -18.38 6.75
N ALA A 226 -12.93 -17.25 7.28
CA ALA A 226 -13.80 -16.24 7.88
C ALA A 226 -14.60 -15.42 6.86
N GLY A 227 -14.40 -15.68 5.55
CA GLY A 227 -15.12 -15.04 4.46
C GLY A 227 -14.43 -13.82 3.85
N HIS A 228 -13.23 -13.46 4.33
CA HIS A 228 -12.49 -12.33 3.78
C HIS A 228 -11.75 -12.69 2.50
N ARG A 229 -11.76 -11.76 1.54
CA ARG A 229 -10.93 -11.87 0.34
C ARG A 229 -9.52 -11.39 0.63
N VAL A 230 -8.55 -12.27 0.41
CA VAL A 230 -7.15 -12.05 0.76
C VAL A 230 -6.27 -12.13 -0.48
N GLY A 231 -5.48 -11.06 -0.72
CA GLY A 231 -4.47 -11.04 -1.77
C GLY A 231 -3.13 -11.53 -1.24
N VAL A 232 -2.45 -12.40 -1.99
CA VAL A 232 -1.10 -12.88 -1.66
C VAL A 232 -0.16 -12.58 -2.82
N ILE A 233 0.89 -11.82 -2.56
CA ILE A 233 1.97 -11.51 -3.50
C ILE A 233 3.17 -12.34 -3.11
N ALA A 234 3.40 -13.43 -3.84
CA ALA A 234 4.51 -14.35 -3.60
C ALA A 234 5.72 -13.94 -4.45
N LEU A 235 6.76 -13.41 -3.81
CA LEU A 235 7.99 -12.96 -4.47
C LEU A 235 9.10 -14.00 -4.48
N GLU A 236 9.05 -14.99 -3.58
CA GLU A 236 10.05 -16.05 -3.46
C GLU A 236 9.52 -17.38 -3.99
N ASP A 237 8.41 -17.84 -3.41
CA ASP A 237 7.84 -19.15 -3.72
C ASP A 237 6.85 -19.07 -4.89
N SER A 238 6.86 -20.11 -5.76
CA SER A 238 5.90 -20.21 -6.85
C SER A 238 4.49 -20.50 -6.33
N LYS A 239 3.49 -20.21 -7.17
CA LYS A 239 2.08 -20.54 -6.89
C LYS A 239 1.87 -22.03 -6.54
N SER A 240 2.63 -22.94 -7.17
CA SER A 240 2.55 -24.37 -6.88
C SER A 240 3.04 -24.71 -5.47
N VAL A 241 4.08 -24.05 -5.00
CA VAL A 241 4.61 -24.23 -3.64
C VAL A 241 3.60 -23.69 -2.61
N TRP A 242 2.97 -22.56 -2.87
CA TRP A 242 1.91 -22.02 -2.00
C TRP A 242 0.70 -22.97 -1.98
N ALA A 243 0.23 -23.42 -3.13
CA ALA A 243 -0.89 -24.36 -3.23
C ALA A 243 -0.62 -25.66 -2.47
N SER A 244 0.61 -26.20 -2.56
CA SER A 244 0.96 -27.43 -1.84
C SER A 244 0.90 -27.30 -0.32
N ARG A 245 1.19 -26.11 0.25
CA ARG A 245 1.03 -25.85 1.68
C ARG A 245 -0.45 -25.91 2.09
N TRP A 246 -1.35 -25.28 1.32
CA TRP A 246 -2.78 -25.37 1.60
C TRP A 246 -3.33 -26.77 1.40
N MET A 247 -2.92 -27.48 0.33
CA MET A 247 -3.29 -28.89 0.13
C MET A 247 -2.84 -29.76 1.31
N SER A 248 -1.59 -29.62 1.76
CA SER A 248 -1.05 -30.35 2.90
C SER A 248 -1.84 -30.10 4.17
N ARG A 249 -2.11 -28.84 4.46
CA ARG A 249 -2.86 -28.41 5.63
C ARG A 249 -4.30 -28.94 5.64
N LEU A 250 -4.98 -28.90 4.49
CA LEU A 250 -6.39 -29.26 4.38
C LEU A 250 -6.61 -30.78 4.33
N SER A 251 -5.69 -31.48 3.69
CA SER A 251 -5.80 -32.94 3.52
C SER A 251 -5.14 -33.74 4.65
N GLY A 252 -4.21 -33.11 5.42
CA GLY A 252 -3.34 -33.82 6.34
C GLY A 252 -2.23 -34.64 5.69
N VAL A 253 -2.17 -34.68 4.36
CA VAL A 253 -1.08 -35.33 3.61
C VAL A 253 0.18 -34.50 3.73
N SER A 254 1.31 -35.13 4.07
CA SER A 254 2.54 -34.36 4.29
C SER A 254 3.00 -33.64 3.04
N LEU A 255 3.58 -32.44 3.23
CA LEU A 255 4.11 -31.61 2.15
C LEU A 255 5.14 -32.35 1.28
N LYS A 256 5.97 -33.21 1.90
CA LYS A 256 6.92 -34.06 1.17
C LYS A 256 6.19 -34.98 0.20
N ARG A 257 5.13 -35.65 0.65
CA ARG A 257 4.39 -36.58 -0.18
C ARG A 257 3.64 -35.86 -1.34
N ILE A 258 3.10 -34.67 -1.07
CA ILE A 258 2.48 -33.84 -2.12
C ILE A 258 3.53 -33.42 -3.15
N ARG A 259 4.69 -32.98 -2.71
CA ARG A 259 5.78 -32.61 -3.60
C ARG A 259 6.20 -33.79 -4.47
N ASP A 260 6.50 -34.92 -3.84
CA ASP A 260 7.10 -36.07 -4.49
C ASP A 260 6.12 -36.81 -5.43
N ASN A 261 4.80 -36.68 -5.25
CA ASN A 261 3.77 -37.33 -6.09
C ASN A 261 3.01 -36.39 -7.05
N ILE A 262 2.96 -35.08 -6.75
CA ILE A 262 2.15 -34.12 -7.53
C ILE A 262 3.03 -33.09 -8.24
N LEU A 263 4.03 -32.52 -7.56
CA LEU A 263 4.85 -31.45 -8.11
C LEU A 263 6.07 -31.95 -8.89
N THR A 264 6.64 -33.09 -8.46
CA THR A 264 7.74 -33.73 -9.15
C THR A 264 7.26 -35.10 -9.62
N ARG A 265 7.50 -35.44 -10.91
CA ARG A 265 7.28 -36.82 -11.36
C ARG A 265 8.23 -37.73 -10.61
N PRO A 266 7.76 -38.88 -10.05
CA PRO A 266 8.65 -39.86 -9.46
C PRO A 266 9.71 -40.26 -10.46
N ILE A 267 10.97 -40.24 -10.07
CA ILE A 267 12.05 -40.83 -10.84
C ILE A 267 11.97 -42.35 -10.58
N GLU A 268 11.70 -43.13 -11.62
CA GLU A 268 11.68 -44.59 -11.51
C GLU A 268 13.03 -45.06 -10.94
N GLY A 269 12.98 -45.69 -9.77
CA GLY A 269 14.16 -46.25 -9.10
C GLY A 269 14.60 -45.58 -7.81
N ASP A 270 13.97 -44.48 -7.41
CA ASP A 270 14.24 -43.87 -6.10
C ASP A 270 13.31 -44.50 -5.04
N GLY A 271 13.86 -45.39 -4.21
CA GLY A 271 13.16 -46.33 -3.34
C GLY A 271 12.25 -45.75 -2.25
N ASP A 272 12.00 -44.44 -2.24
CA ASP A 272 11.19 -43.76 -1.19
C ASP A 272 9.92 -43.09 -1.69
N THR A 273 9.61 -43.17 -2.98
CA THR A 273 8.38 -42.60 -3.56
C THR A 273 7.22 -43.60 -3.60
N ARG A 274 6.68 -43.94 -2.41
CA ARG A 274 5.45 -44.70 -2.35
C ARG A 274 4.30 -43.91 -3.01
N PRO A 275 3.51 -44.48 -3.94
CA PRO A 275 2.32 -43.85 -4.48
C PRO A 275 1.38 -43.39 -3.38
N LEU A 276 0.54 -42.37 -3.67
CA LEU A 276 -0.52 -41.96 -2.77
C LEU A 276 -1.47 -43.13 -2.53
N SER A 277 -1.89 -43.32 -1.29
CA SER A 277 -2.97 -44.26 -0.97
C SER A 277 -4.32 -43.68 -1.42
N GLY A 278 -5.32 -44.53 -1.64
CA GLY A 278 -6.66 -44.05 -1.99
C GLY A 278 -7.26 -43.08 -0.97
N GLN A 279 -6.93 -43.22 0.32
CA GLN A 279 -7.34 -42.25 1.36
C GLN A 279 -6.67 -40.88 1.17
N GLU A 280 -5.36 -40.88 0.89
CA GLU A 280 -4.62 -39.64 0.63
C GLU A 280 -5.13 -38.94 -0.63
N GLU A 281 -5.42 -39.69 -1.70
CA GLU A 281 -6.02 -39.15 -2.93
C GLU A 281 -7.41 -38.53 -2.68
N CYS A 282 -8.26 -39.20 -1.94
CA CYS A 282 -9.59 -38.69 -1.56
C CYS A 282 -9.47 -37.40 -0.71
N ALA A 283 -8.54 -37.38 0.26
CA ALA A 283 -8.32 -36.21 1.11
C ALA A 283 -7.79 -35.02 0.30
N LEU A 284 -6.89 -35.25 -0.64
CA LEU A 284 -6.37 -34.24 -1.55
C LEU A 284 -7.45 -33.73 -2.50
N ALA A 285 -8.27 -34.60 -3.08
CA ALA A 285 -9.40 -34.23 -3.91
C ALA A 285 -10.42 -33.38 -3.16
N ALA A 286 -10.72 -33.70 -1.90
CA ALA A 286 -11.57 -32.89 -1.04
C ALA A 286 -10.96 -31.51 -0.79
N SER A 287 -9.63 -31.43 -0.58
CA SER A 287 -8.95 -30.15 -0.32
C SER A 287 -9.10 -29.16 -1.49
N VAL A 288 -9.01 -29.61 -2.73
CA VAL A 288 -9.10 -28.74 -3.92
C VAL A 288 -10.53 -28.37 -4.29
N THR A 289 -11.55 -28.92 -3.63
CA THR A 289 -12.96 -28.54 -3.80
C THR A 289 -13.48 -27.59 -2.71
N THR A 290 -12.60 -27.14 -1.83
CA THR A 290 -12.95 -26.27 -0.70
C THR A 290 -13.27 -24.86 -1.18
N ARG A 291 -14.56 -24.47 -1.14
CA ARG A 291 -15.06 -23.23 -1.76
C ARG A 291 -14.50 -21.93 -1.20
N TYR A 292 -14.19 -21.86 0.11
CA TYR A 292 -13.66 -20.63 0.67
C TYR A 292 -12.26 -20.27 0.14
N LEU A 293 -11.56 -21.20 -0.51
CA LEU A 293 -10.29 -20.93 -1.19
C LEU A 293 -10.45 -19.96 -2.37
N ASP A 294 -11.66 -19.80 -2.91
CA ASP A 294 -11.96 -18.76 -3.92
C ASP A 294 -11.77 -17.34 -3.38
N ASN A 295 -11.73 -17.18 -2.06
CA ASN A 295 -11.41 -15.91 -1.41
C ASN A 295 -9.90 -15.60 -1.40
N ILE A 296 -9.02 -16.52 -1.83
CA ILE A 296 -7.57 -16.31 -1.86
C ILE A 296 -7.13 -15.98 -3.29
N HIS A 297 -6.62 -14.77 -3.47
CA HIS A 297 -6.08 -14.30 -4.75
C HIS A 297 -4.55 -14.30 -4.70
N LEU A 298 -3.92 -15.26 -5.38
CA LEU A 298 -2.47 -15.48 -5.36
C LEU A 298 -1.81 -14.98 -6.64
N SER A 299 -0.85 -14.09 -6.50
CA SER A 299 0.06 -13.67 -7.58
C SER A 299 1.45 -14.29 -7.41
N ASP A 300 1.90 -15.05 -8.41
CA ASP A 300 3.30 -15.48 -8.53
C ASP A 300 4.10 -14.33 -9.15
N ALA A 301 4.80 -13.59 -8.30
CA ALA A 301 5.45 -12.34 -8.64
C ALA A 301 6.99 -12.43 -8.52
N LYS A 302 7.56 -13.60 -8.84
CA LYS A 302 9.02 -13.77 -8.83
C LYS A 302 9.70 -12.78 -9.77
N GLY A 303 10.72 -12.08 -9.26
CA GLY A 303 11.46 -11.08 -10.02
C GLY A 303 10.69 -9.77 -10.26
N ALA A 304 9.55 -9.58 -9.60
CA ALA A 304 8.77 -8.34 -9.71
C ALA A 304 9.56 -7.15 -9.15
N SER A 305 9.48 -6.04 -9.88
CA SER A 305 9.94 -4.75 -9.40
C SER A 305 8.92 -4.11 -8.45
N LEU A 306 9.31 -3.02 -7.76
CA LEU A 306 8.40 -2.25 -6.92
C LEU A 306 7.13 -1.82 -7.68
N THR A 307 7.28 -1.33 -8.91
CA THR A 307 6.15 -0.91 -9.74
C THR A 307 5.17 -2.06 -10.01
N ASP A 308 5.69 -3.27 -10.25
CA ASP A 308 4.86 -4.46 -10.44
C ASP A 308 4.10 -4.82 -9.16
N VAL A 309 4.77 -4.74 -8.01
CA VAL A 309 4.14 -5.00 -6.70
C VAL A 309 3.00 -4.03 -6.45
N LEU A 310 3.21 -2.73 -6.65
CA LEU A 310 2.17 -1.70 -6.45
C LEU A 310 0.98 -1.91 -7.41
N ARG A 311 1.24 -2.25 -8.67
CA ARG A 311 0.20 -2.59 -9.65
C ARG A 311 -0.60 -3.82 -9.21
N ILE A 312 0.06 -4.88 -8.76
CA ILE A 312 -0.60 -6.11 -8.29
C ILE A 312 -1.45 -5.81 -7.06
N MET A 313 -0.97 -5.01 -6.09
CA MET A 313 -1.75 -4.58 -4.93
C MET A 313 -3.03 -3.86 -5.35
N ASN A 314 -2.91 -2.89 -6.26
CA ASN A 314 -4.08 -2.16 -6.78
C ASN A 314 -5.08 -3.10 -7.49
N ASP A 315 -4.61 -4.01 -8.34
CA ASP A 315 -5.47 -4.98 -9.03
C ASP A 315 -6.18 -5.92 -8.06
N MET A 316 -5.49 -6.40 -7.01
CA MET A 316 -6.08 -7.26 -5.98
C MET A 316 -7.19 -6.54 -5.21
N VAL A 317 -6.99 -5.29 -4.83
CA VAL A 317 -8.00 -4.55 -4.06
C VAL A 317 -9.12 -4.05 -4.97
N VAL A 318 -8.80 -3.39 -6.09
CA VAL A 318 -9.81 -2.71 -6.91
C VAL A 318 -10.60 -3.69 -7.78
N ARG A 319 -9.94 -4.71 -8.35
CA ARG A 319 -10.59 -5.66 -9.26
C ARG A 319 -11.10 -6.91 -8.54
N ASN A 320 -10.32 -7.44 -7.60
CA ASN A 320 -10.68 -8.68 -6.90
C ASN A 320 -11.38 -8.43 -5.57
N GLY A 321 -11.40 -7.18 -5.07
CA GLY A 321 -12.05 -6.81 -3.81
C GLY A 321 -11.35 -7.38 -2.59
N CYS A 322 -10.00 -7.57 -2.65
CA CYS A 322 -9.24 -8.05 -1.50
C CYS A 322 -9.29 -7.04 -0.35
N GLU A 323 -9.54 -7.52 0.85
CA GLU A 323 -9.68 -6.76 2.09
C GLU A 323 -8.39 -6.74 2.91
N CYS A 324 -7.40 -7.57 2.54
CA CYS A 324 -6.09 -7.66 3.16
C CYS A 324 -5.07 -8.12 2.11
N ILE A 325 -3.83 -7.61 2.20
CA ILE A 325 -2.73 -7.99 1.31
C ILE A 325 -1.60 -8.61 2.12
N TRP A 326 -1.10 -9.76 1.67
CA TRP A 326 0.12 -10.41 2.11
C TRP A 326 1.23 -10.26 1.08
N LEU A 327 2.42 -9.91 1.51
CA LEU A 327 3.62 -9.86 0.67
C LEU A 327 4.72 -10.73 1.29
N ASP A 328 5.09 -11.82 0.62
CA ASP A 328 6.11 -12.78 1.06
C ASP A 328 7.23 -12.86 0.04
N TYR A 329 8.38 -12.27 0.30
CA TYR A 329 8.85 -11.36 1.34
C TYR A 329 9.50 -10.12 0.73
N ILE A 330 9.51 -9.02 1.46
CA ILE A 330 9.88 -7.70 0.90
C ILE A 330 11.30 -7.66 0.31
N GLN A 331 12.26 -8.37 0.89
CA GLN A 331 13.64 -8.38 0.38
C GLN A 331 13.77 -9.09 -0.99
N ALA A 332 12.75 -9.77 -1.49
CA ALA A 332 12.78 -10.38 -2.83
C ALA A 332 12.39 -9.41 -3.95
N ILE A 333 12.00 -8.18 -3.63
CA ILE A 333 11.71 -7.16 -4.64
C ILE A 333 12.98 -6.88 -5.46
N TYR A 334 12.82 -6.95 -6.79
CA TYR A 334 13.89 -6.74 -7.73
C TYR A 334 14.23 -5.26 -7.90
N ALA A 335 15.50 -4.90 -7.71
CA ALA A 335 16.01 -3.58 -8.04
C ALA A 335 16.34 -3.53 -9.53
N ARG A 336 15.77 -2.58 -10.28
CA ARG A 336 16.02 -2.45 -11.72
C ARG A 336 17.48 -2.05 -12.00
N PRO A 337 18.06 -2.48 -13.13
CA PRO A 337 19.36 -1.99 -13.56
C PRO A 337 19.37 -0.45 -13.63
N GLY A 338 20.43 0.17 -13.10
CA GLY A 338 20.57 1.63 -13.04
C GLY A 338 20.05 2.27 -11.74
N ASP A 339 19.48 1.51 -10.84
CA ASP A 339 19.16 2.01 -9.49
C ASP A 339 20.46 2.18 -8.69
N SER A 340 20.83 3.42 -8.38
CA SER A 340 22.07 3.77 -7.68
C SER A 340 21.97 3.66 -6.15
N ARG A 341 20.79 3.32 -5.60
CA ARG A 341 20.59 3.18 -4.16
C ARG A 341 21.32 1.97 -3.60
N SER A 342 21.82 2.08 -2.37
CA SER A 342 22.24 0.90 -1.64
C SER A 342 21.08 -0.08 -1.45
N ARG A 343 21.36 -1.36 -1.22
CA ARG A 343 20.30 -2.36 -1.00
C ARG A 343 19.38 -1.98 0.16
N ARG A 344 19.94 -1.41 1.20
CA ARG A 344 19.20 -0.91 2.36
C ARG A 344 18.26 0.24 1.97
N ASP A 345 18.80 1.28 1.34
CA ASP A 345 18.01 2.47 0.95
C ASP A 345 16.91 2.09 -0.05
N PHE A 346 17.20 1.14 -0.95
CA PHE A 346 16.21 0.62 -1.89
C PHE A 346 15.06 -0.07 -1.15
N LEU A 347 15.34 -0.93 -0.18
CA LEU A 347 14.29 -1.64 0.55
C LEU A 347 13.51 -0.73 1.50
N GLU A 348 14.16 0.26 2.10
CA GLU A 348 13.49 1.31 2.89
C GLU A 348 12.54 2.15 2.01
N TYR A 349 12.97 2.45 0.79
CA TYR A 349 12.11 3.10 -0.21
C TYR A 349 10.94 2.20 -0.63
N CYS A 350 11.19 0.91 -0.92
CA CYS A 350 10.12 -0.05 -1.23
C CYS A 350 9.09 -0.12 -0.11
N TRP A 351 9.54 -0.21 1.14
CA TRP A 351 8.66 -0.20 2.31
C TRP A 351 7.75 1.03 2.31
N ALA A 352 8.34 2.23 2.21
CA ALA A 352 7.58 3.47 2.27
C ALA A 352 6.54 3.59 1.15
N MET A 353 6.86 3.11 -0.06
CA MET A 353 5.94 3.14 -1.20
C MET A 353 4.81 2.12 -1.06
N ILE A 354 5.10 0.91 -0.56
CA ILE A 354 4.11 -0.16 -0.35
C ILE A 354 3.16 0.21 0.81
N GLU A 355 3.69 0.78 1.89
CA GLU A 355 2.91 1.29 3.02
C GLU A 355 1.95 2.40 2.57
N ARG A 356 2.44 3.40 1.82
CA ARG A 356 1.61 4.46 1.25
C ARG A 356 0.51 3.91 0.32
N GLU A 357 0.81 2.87 -0.46
CA GLU A 357 -0.18 2.23 -1.31
C GLU A 357 -1.25 1.49 -0.51
N ALA A 358 -0.87 0.82 0.58
CA ALA A 358 -1.81 0.18 1.50
C ALA A 358 -2.73 1.22 2.19
N GLU A 359 -2.16 2.38 2.60
CA GLU A 359 -2.95 3.51 3.12
C GLU A 359 -3.94 4.03 2.07
N ARG A 360 -3.49 4.25 0.82
CA ARG A 360 -4.34 4.71 -0.29
C ARG A 360 -5.48 3.74 -0.61
N LEU A 361 -5.19 2.46 -0.55
CA LEU A 361 -6.16 1.38 -0.83
C LEU A 361 -7.04 1.05 0.38
N GLU A 362 -6.76 1.65 1.55
CA GLU A 362 -7.47 1.40 2.81
C GLU A 362 -7.53 -0.09 3.19
N VAL A 363 -6.41 -0.82 3.02
CA VAL A 363 -6.30 -2.24 3.37
C VAL A 363 -5.16 -2.51 4.34
N PRO A 364 -5.30 -3.43 5.30
CA PRO A 364 -4.18 -3.87 6.12
C PRO A 364 -3.17 -4.62 5.26
N LEU A 365 -1.90 -4.34 5.53
CA LEU A 365 -0.75 -4.93 4.85
C LEU A 365 0.00 -5.86 5.80
N MET A 366 0.11 -7.12 5.42
CA MET A 366 0.90 -8.12 6.12
C MET A 366 2.20 -8.33 5.34
N LEU A 367 3.32 -8.00 5.94
CA LEU A 367 4.65 -8.19 5.35
C LEU A 367 5.39 -9.31 6.04
N THR A 368 6.08 -10.10 5.28
CA THR A 368 7.12 -10.96 5.82
C THR A 368 8.50 -10.43 5.47
N ALA A 369 9.47 -10.67 6.37
CA ALA A 369 10.86 -10.31 6.15
C ALA A 369 11.81 -11.37 6.71
N GLN A 370 13.01 -11.41 6.14
CA GLN A 370 14.06 -12.33 6.55
C GLN A 370 14.99 -11.67 7.57
N LEU A 371 15.38 -12.44 8.59
CA LEU A 371 16.40 -12.05 9.56
C LEU A 371 17.80 -12.41 9.04
N ASN A 372 18.79 -11.59 9.37
CA ASN A 372 20.21 -11.88 9.14
C ASN A 372 20.73 -12.94 10.12
N ARG A 373 22.01 -13.34 9.97
CA ARG A 373 22.64 -14.36 10.84
C ARG A 373 23.28 -13.76 12.11
N GLU A 374 23.22 -12.46 12.31
CA GLU A 374 23.92 -11.82 13.43
C GLU A 374 23.39 -12.31 14.78
N TRP A 375 22.08 -12.58 14.90
CA TRP A 375 21.48 -13.12 16.12
C TRP A 375 22.09 -14.48 16.55
N GLU A 376 22.66 -15.26 15.63
CA GLU A 376 23.33 -16.52 15.94
C GLU A 376 24.60 -16.31 16.79
N ARG A 377 25.09 -15.07 16.90
CA ARG A 377 26.22 -14.67 17.74
C ARG A 377 25.80 -14.20 19.12
N ASP A 378 24.52 -13.93 19.33
CA ASP A 378 23.99 -13.52 20.63
C ASP A 378 24.06 -14.68 21.61
N PRO A 379 24.39 -14.43 22.91
CA PRO A 379 24.44 -15.49 23.90
C PRO A 379 23.03 -16.07 24.16
N LEU A 380 22.97 -17.38 24.42
CA LEU A 380 21.74 -18.02 24.91
C LEU A 380 21.36 -17.45 26.31
N PRO A 381 20.07 -17.34 26.63
CA PRO A 381 18.88 -17.85 25.92
C PRO A 381 18.19 -16.82 25.00
N SER A 382 18.90 -15.86 24.46
CA SER A 382 18.30 -14.82 23.62
C SER A 382 17.58 -15.36 22.38
N MET A 383 16.37 -14.87 22.10
CA MET A 383 15.66 -15.09 20.85
C MET A 383 16.09 -14.04 19.79
N PRO A 384 15.93 -14.34 18.49
CA PRO A 384 16.12 -13.32 17.46
C PRO A 384 15.08 -12.20 17.63
N GLY A 385 15.48 -10.96 17.32
CA GLY A 385 14.63 -9.78 17.44
C GLY A 385 14.51 -9.02 16.12
N LEU A 386 13.61 -8.03 16.06
CA LEU A 386 13.38 -7.16 14.89
C LEU A 386 14.65 -6.43 14.45
N ARG A 387 15.55 -6.09 15.39
CA ARG A 387 16.87 -5.49 15.10
C ARG A 387 17.73 -6.31 14.13
N HIS A 388 17.46 -7.61 14.02
CA HIS A 388 18.15 -8.52 13.12
C HIS A 388 17.50 -8.63 11.73
N THR A 389 16.51 -7.77 11.43
CA THR A 389 15.88 -7.78 10.11
C THR A 389 16.87 -7.36 9.03
N GLU A 390 17.08 -8.22 8.06
CA GLU A 390 18.06 -8.00 7.00
C GLU A 390 17.67 -6.78 6.13
N TRP A 391 18.56 -5.80 6.05
CA TRP A 391 18.42 -4.58 5.24
C TRP A 391 17.24 -3.63 5.57
N LEU A 392 16.52 -3.85 6.67
CA LEU A 392 15.34 -3.06 7.05
C LEU A 392 15.48 -2.43 8.44
N GLY A 393 16.51 -1.59 8.63
CA GLY A 393 16.75 -0.92 9.92
C GLY A 393 15.60 -0.04 10.42
N ALA A 394 14.74 0.43 9.51
CA ALA A 394 13.55 1.22 9.85
C ALA A 394 12.29 0.36 10.10
N ALA A 395 12.32 -0.95 9.81
CA ALA A 395 11.15 -1.83 9.95
C ALA A 395 10.61 -1.87 11.38
N GLU A 396 11.52 -1.89 12.37
CA GLU A 396 11.18 -1.82 13.78
C GLU A 396 10.44 -0.52 14.13
N GLN A 397 10.82 0.60 13.53
CA GLN A 397 10.21 1.90 13.83
C GLN A 397 8.88 2.11 13.10
N LYS A 398 8.73 1.60 11.89
CA LYS A 398 7.58 1.88 11.01
C LYS A 398 6.41 0.92 11.22
N ALA A 399 6.66 -0.37 11.43
CA ALA A 399 5.59 -1.36 11.58
C ALA A 399 4.59 -0.97 12.66
N TYR A 400 3.30 -1.20 12.39
CA TYR A 400 2.22 -1.05 13.36
C TYR A 400 2.31 -2.12 14.45
N VAL A 401 2.52 -3.37 14.01
CA VAL A 401 2.92 -4.51 14.83
C VAL A 401 4.13 -5.17 14.18
N GLY A 402 5.14 -5.48 14.98
CA GLY A 402 6.33 -6.21 14.55
C GLY A 402 6.55 -7.44 15.42
N ALA A 403 6.62 -8.60 14.76
CA ALA A 403 6.79 -9.88 15.43
C ALA A 403 7.90 -10.71 14.79
N VAL A 404 8.54 -11.53 15.59
CA VAL A 404 9.58 -12.46 15.17
C VAL A 404 9.14 -13.90 15.43
N LEU A 405 9.20 -14.72 14.39
CA LEU A 405 8.94 -16.15 14.50
C LEU A 405 10.25 -16.89 14.81
N TYR A 406 10.25 -17.61 15.90
CA TYR A 406 11.40 -18.39 16.36
C TYR A 406 11.05 -19.85 16.53
N ARG A 407 11.90 -20.70 15.98
CA ARG A 407 11.81 -22.16 16.06
C ARG A 407 13.07 -22.73 16.68
N PRO A 408 13.02 -23.21 17.94
CA PRO A 408 14.20 -23.78 18.63
C PRO A 408 14.85 -24.91 17.84
N TYR A 409 14.09 -25.77 17.20
CA TYR A 409 14.59 -26.85 16.34
C TYR A 409 15.58 -26.38 15.26
N ARG A 410 15.53 -25.11 14.86
CA ARG A 410 16.39 -24.50 13.83
C ARG A 410 17.45 -23.56 14.41
N ASP A 411 17.59 -23.51 15.72
CA ASP A 411 18.61 -22.69 16.37
C ASP A 411 19.95 -23.44 16.44
N PRO A 412 20.97 -23.04 15.65
CA PRO A 412 22.25 -23.73 15.62
C PRO A 412 23.06 -23.63 16.93
N ARG A 413 22.64 -22.77 17.85
CA ARG A 413 23.29 -22.57 19.17
C ARG A 413 22.85 -23.60 20.19
N LEU A 414 21.72 -24.27 19.96
CA LEU A 414 21.18 -25.31 20.85
C LEU A 414 21.81 -26.68 20.51
N PRO A 415 22.07 -27.52 21.53
CA PRO A 415 22.47 -28.91 21.31
C PRO A 415 21.42 -29.68 20.49
N GLN A 416 21.86 -30.63 19.66
CA GLN A 416 20.97 -31.40 18.78
C GLN A 416 19.82 -32.08 19.53
N GLY A 417 20.12 -32.70 20.69
CA GLY A 417 19.08 -33.34 21.50
C GLY A 417 18.00 -32.39 22.01
N GLU A 418 18.37 -31.14 22.33
CA GLU A 418 17.39 -30.11 22.72
C GLU A 418 16.58 -29.64 21.51
N GLN A 419 17.23 -29.47 20.35
CA GLN A 419 16.54 -29.14 19.10
C GLN A 419 15.48 -30.21 18.77
N ASP A 420 15.84 -31.48 18.85
CA ASP A 420 14.93 -32.59 18.53
C ASP A 420 13.72 -32.66 19.47
N HIS A 421 13.93 -32.43 20.77
CA HIS A 421 12.84 -32.34 21.74
C HIS A 421 11.87 -31.18 21.45
N ARG A 422 12.36 -30.10 20.85
CA ARG A 422 11.60 -28.88 20.55
C ARG A 422 11.18 -28.79 19.08
N PHE A 423 11.10 -29.92 18.38
CA PHE A 423 10.82 -30.01 16.95
C PHE A 423 9.55 -29.27 16.52
N ASN A 424 8.48 -29.40 17.30
CA ASN A 424 7.17 -28.82 17.02
C ASN A 424 6.94 -27.44 17.68
N GLU A 425 7.94 -26.88 18.35
CA GLU A 425 7.80 -25.57 18.97
C GLU A 425 7.99 -24.45 17.94
N LEU A 426 7.09 -23.47 18.01
CA LEU A 426 7.18 -22.19 17.32
C LEU A 426 6.77 -21.10 18.31
N THR A 427 7.54 -20.05 18.39
CA THR A 427 7.19 -18.86 19.18
C THR A 427 6.98 -17.69 18.22
N CYS A 428 5.87 -16.98 18.38
CA CYS A 428 5.65 -15.66 17.80
C CYS A 428 5.94 -14.61 18.88
N ASN A 429 7.08 -13.95 18.79
CA ASN A 429 7.50 -12.92 19.72
C ASN A 429 7.09 -11.55 19.18
N ILE A 430 6.08 -10.92 19.78
CA ILE A 430 5.66 -9.56 19.45
C ILE A 430 6.61 -8.60 20.17
N GLU A 431 7.49 -7.94 19.43
CA GLU A 431 8.45 -6.97 19.97
C GLU A 431 7.99 -5.54 19.85
N LYS A 432 7.03 -5.29 18.96
CA LYS A 432 6.42 -3.98 18.77
C LYS A 432 4.93 -4.10 18.57
N SER A 433 4.19 -3.28 19.30
CA SER A 433 2.76 -3.06 19.08
C SER A 433 2.41 -1.61 19.37
N LYS A 434 1.70 -0.94 18.43
CA LYS A 434 1.14 0.40 18.69
C LYS A 434 -0.16 0.33 19.52
N GLN A 435 -0.71 -0.87 19.73
CA GLN A 435 -2.00 -1.06 20.41
C GLN A 435 -1.90 -1.77 21.77
N GLY A 436 -0.80 -2.44 22.08
CA GLY A 436 -0.78 -3.28 23.25
C GLY A 436 0.60 -3.72 23.69
N GLU A 437 0.60 -4.80 24.44
CA GLU A 437 1.77 -5.37 25.08
C GLU A 437 2.68 -6.10 24.08
N THR A 438 3.97 -6.15 24.41
CA THR A 438 4.95 -7.00 23.75
C THR A 438 5.03 -8.33 24.50
N VAL A 439 4.82 -9.44 23.82
CA VAL A 439 4.73 -10.77 24.44
C VAL A 439 5.14 -11.86 23.46
N ALA A 440 5.71 -12.93 23.98
CA ALA A 440 6.02 -14.13 23.24
C ALA A 440 4.87 -15.15 23.38
N ILE A 441 4.26 -15.52 22.26
CA ILE A 441 3.16 -16.49 22.23
C ILE A 441 3.69 -17.81 21.70
N PRO A 442 3.60 -18.90 22.50
CA PRO A 442 3.98 -20.23 22.06
C PRO A 442 2.89 -20.87 21.19
N TYR A 443 3.33 -21.57 20.15
CA TYR A 443 2.51 -22.34 19.22
C TYR A 443 3.07 -23.74 19.04
N HIS A 444 2.20 -24.68 18.70
CA HIS A 444 2.59 -25.98 18.17
C HIS A 444 2.63 -25.89 16.63
N PHE A 445 3.74 -26.27 16.02
CA PHE A 445 3.93 -26.29 14.57
C PHE A 445 4.22 -27.69 14.08
N ASP A 446 3.34 -28.24 13.27
CA ASP A 446 3.60 -29.42 12.46
C ASP A 446 4.12 -29.02 11.09
N PRO A 447 5.44 -29.10 10.84
CA PRO A 447 6.01 -28.72 9.55
C PRO A 447 5.65 -29.70 8.43
N SER A 448 5.26 -30.94 8.76
CA SER A 448 4.88 -31.95 7.76
C SER A 448 3.54 -31.60 7.10
N ALA A 449 2.57 -31.13 7.88
CA ALA A 449 1.26 -30.71 7.46
C ALA A 449 1.13 -29.18 7.25
N CYS A 450 2.21 -28.42 7.41
CA CYS A 450 2.17 -26.95 7.42
C CYS A 450 1.11 -26.39 8.38
N CYS A 451 0.85 -27.02 9.51
CA CYS A 451 -0.20 -26.69 10.45
C CYS A 451 0.37 -26.04 11.71
N ILE A 452 -0.17 -24.88 12.07
CA ILE A 452 0.20 -24.15 13.30
C ILE A 452 -1.05 -24.04 14.15
N THR A 453 -0.93 -24.41 15.44
CA THR A 453 -2.03 -24.33 16.41
C THR A 453 -1.56 -23.66 17.69
N GLU A 454 -2.45 -22.97 18.36
CA GLU A 454 -2.16 -22.44 19.71
C GLU A 454 -2.10 -23.59 20.73
N ASN A 455 -1.13 -23.53 21.61
CA ASN A 455 -1.09 -24.40 22.77
C ASN A 455 -2.25 -24.00 23.70
N ARG A 456 -3.16 -24.92 23.96
CA ARG A 456 -4.28 -24.73 24.89
C ARG A 456 -3.79 -24.60 26.35
#